data_46fd44ee7075b06be40e3629083200be
#
_entry.id   46fd44ee7075b06be40e3629083200be
#
_cell.length_a   1.000
_cell.length_b   1.000
_cell.length_c   1.000
_cell.angle_alpha   90.00
_cell.angle_beta   90.00
_cell.angle_gamma   90.00
#
_symmetry.space_group_name_H-M   'P 1'
#
loop_
_entity.id
_entity.type
_entity.pdbx_description
1 polymer ?
#
loop_
_entity_poly.entity_id
_entity_poly.type
_entity_poly.pdbx_seq_one_letter_code
_entity_poly.pdbx_strand_id
1 'polypeptide(L)'
;MELILGYLGLGLVLALAGIGSAIGTTIAGNAAEGGLKKRPEKSGNYMVLSALPATQGIYGFVAFFMMRANVLESPAVIFGVGLSVGLVCMLSAIRQGQVCANGIVGVSQGHDKVFVQTLIYAALPEFYAILGLVGALMV
;
A
#
# COMPACT_ATOMS: atom_id res chain seq x y z
N MET A 1 -6.62 12.94 28.16
CA MET A 1 -5.87 11.72 27.81
C MET A 1 -6.49 11.04 26.58
N GLU A 2 -7.78 10.75 26.58
CA GLU A 2 -8.46 10.06 25.48
C GLU A 2 -8.37 10.78 24.12
N LEU A 3 -8.55 12.10 24.11
CA LEU A 3 -8.47 12.89 22.88
C LEU A 3 -7.08 12.79 22.21
N ILE A 4 -6.00 12.70 23.00
CA ILE A 4 -4.66 12.50 22.50
C ILE A 4 -4.56 11.16 21.78
N LEU A 5 -5.16 10.09 22.31
CA LEU A 5 -5.21 8.78 21.67
C LEU A 5 -5.93 8.83 20.33
N GLY A 6 -7.06 9.53 20.23
CA GLY A 6 -7.79 9.68 18.99
C GLY A 6 -6.95 10.32 17.88
N TYR A 7 -6.31 11.45 18.18
CA TYR A 7 -5.41 12.11 17.21
C TYR A 7 -4.17 11.27 16.90
N LEU A 8 -3.63 10.53 17.86
CA LEU A 8 -2.54 9.58 17.62
C LEU A 8 -2.99 8.48 16.65
N GLY A 9 -4.20 7.93 16.79
CA GLY A 9 -4.76 6.97 15.85
C GLY A 9 -4.87 7.50 14.42
N LEU A 10 -5.36 8.75 14.28
CA LEU A 10 -5.39 9.43 12.98
C LEU A 10 -3.98 9.60 12.38
N GLY A 11 -3.02 10.01 13.19
CA GLY A 11 -1.62 10.14 12.75
C GLY A 11 -1.02 8.80 12.32
N LEU A 12 -1.29 7.74 13.07
CA LEU A 12 -0.77 6.39 12.80
C LEU A 12 -1.32 5.80 11.51
N VAL A 13 -2.62 5.92 11.23
CA VAL A 13 -3.19 5.38 9.98
C VAL A 13 -2.54 6.02 8.76
N LEU A 14 -2.35 7.33 8.78
CA LEU A 14 -1.72 8.06 7.69
C LEU A 14 -0.22 7.73 7.56
N ALA A 15 0.51 7.78 8.68
CA ALA A 15 1.95 7.55 8.68
C ALA A 15 2.32 6.12 8.27
N LEU A 16 1.69 5.11 8.87
CA LEU A 16 2.00 3.71 8.58
C LEU A 16 1.66 3.32 7.14
N ALA A 17 0.49 3.72 6.64
CA ALA A 17 0.10 3.47 5.26
C ALA A 17 1.06 4.17 4.27
N GLY A 18 1.43 5.43 4.54
CA GLY A 18 2.39 6.17 3.73
C GLY A 18 3.78 5.56 3.73
N ILE A 19 4.29 5.15 4.89
CA ILE A 19 5.59 4.46 5.03
C ILE A 19 5.57 3.15 4.22
N GLY A 20 4.50 2.36 4.35
CA GLY A 20 4.36 1.11 3.60
C GLY A 20 4.39 1.33 2.10
N SER A 21 3.65 2.31 1.60
CA SER A 21 3.63 2.66 0.17
C SER A 21 4.98 3.18 -0.32
N ALA A 22 5.65 4.02 0.47
CA ALA A 22 6.98 4.51 0.13
C ALA A 22 7.99 3.36 -0.02
N ILE A 23 7.99 2.42 0.92
CA ILE A 23 8.87 1.23 0.88
C ILE A 23 8.49 0.32 -0.29
N GLY A 24 7.21 0.02 -0.47
CA GLY A 24 6.73 -0.89 -1.52
C GLY A 24 7.02 -0.36 -2.92
N THR A 25 6.75 0.91 -3.18
CA THR A 25 7.06 1.56 -4.48
C THR A 25 8.56 1.63 -4.73
N THR A 26 9.37 1.86 -3.70
CA THR A 26 10.84 1.87 -3.82
C THR A 26 11.38 0.49 -4.18
N ILE A 27 10.88 -0.58 -3.54
CA ILE A 27 11.28 -1.96 -3.86
C ILE A 27 11.01 -2.27 -5.33
N ALA A 28 9.80 -1.98 -5.82
CA ALA A 28 9.42 -2.21 -7.20
C ALA A 28 10.16 -1.25 -8.16
N GLY A 29 10.33 0.01 -7.78
CA GLY A 29 11.06 1.02 -8.56
C GLY A 29 12.52 0.67 -8.80
N ASN A 30 13.22 0.18 -7.78
CA ASN A 30 14.60 -0.29 -7.93
C ASN A 30 14.71 -1.45 -8.93
N ALA A 31 13.77 -2.40 -8.90
CA ALA A 31 13.70 -3.46 -9.89
C ALA A 31 13.42 -2.91 -11.30
N ALA A 32 12.54 -1.90 -11.40
CA ALA A 32 12.21 -1.24 -12.67
C ALA A 32 13.41 -0.57 -13.30
N GLU A 33 14.23 0.16 -12.53
CA GLU A 33 15.47 0.75 -13.03
C GLU A 33 16.44 -0.31 -13.58
N GLY A 34 16.55 -1.45 -12.91
CA GLY A 34 17.32 -2.59 -13.41
C GLY A 34 16.74 -3.18 -14.69
N GLY A 35 15.41 -3.26 -14.79
CA GLY A 35 14.68 -3.73 -15.96
C GLY A 35 14.86 -2.82 -17.18
N LEU A 36 14.82 -1.50 -16.99
CA LEU A 36 15.02 -0.49 -18.04
C LEU A 36 16.38 -0.61 -18.72
N LYS A 37 17.42 -1.01 -18.00
CA LYS A 37 18.76 -1.22 -18.56
C LYS A 37 18.83 -2.45 -19.49
N LYS A 38 17.93 -3.42 -19.29
CA LYS A 38 17.91 -4.68 -20.07
C LYS A 38 16.91 -4.62 -21.21
N ARG A 39 15.69 -4.15 -20.95
CA ARG A 39 14.59 -4.11 -21.90
C ARG A 39 13.81 -2.80 -21.78
N PRO A 40 14.35 -1.67 -22.27
CA PRO A 40 13.72 -0.35 -22.16
C PRO A 40 12.35 -0.26 -22.85
N GLU A 41 12.08 -1.10 -23.85
CA GLU A 41 10.80 -1.17 -24.55
C GLU A 41 9.64 -1.65 -23.66
N LYS A 42 9.93 -2.22 -22.48
CA LYS A 42 8.95 -2.66 -21.49
C LYS A 42 8.72 -1.65 -20.37
N SER A 43 9.15 -0.40 -20.55
CA SER A 43 9.04 0.67 -19.54
C SER A 43 7.63 0.82 -18.99
N GLY A 44 6.58 0.74 -19.83
CA GLY A 44 5.20 0.82 -19.41
C GLY A 44 4.81 -0.27 -18.40
N ASN A 45 5.25 -1.52 -18.62
CA ASN A 45 4.99 -2.62 -17.71
C ASN A 45 5.66 -2.38 -16.35
N TYR A 46 6.90 -1.88 -16.37
CA TYR A 46 7.64 -1.57 -15.13
C TYR A 46 6.98 -0.44 -14.35
N MET A 47 6.53 0.61 -15.04
CA MET A 47 5.84 1.75 -14.41
C MET A 47 4.56 1.30 -13.71
N VAL A 48 3.73 0.50 -14.38
CA VAL A 48 2.49 -0.03 -13.79
C VAL A 48 2.77 -0.83 -12.53
N LEU A 49 3.70 -1.80 -12.59
CA LEU A 49 4.02 -2.63 -11.43
C LEU A 49 4.65 -1.83 -10.28
N SER A 50 5.44 -0.79 -10.59
CA SER A 50 6.05 0.06 -9.56
C SER A 50 5.06 0.97 -8.86
N ALA A 51 3.96 1.33 -9.54
CA ALA A 51 2.94 2.22 -8.99
C ALA A 51 1.93 1.50 -8.07
N LEU A 52 1.72 0.19 -8.23
CA LEU A 52 0.71 -0.55 -7.48
C LEU A 52 0.81 -0.35 -5.95
N PRO A 53 1.99 -0.44 -5.32
CA PRO A 53 2.09 -0.29 -3.86
C PRO A 53 1.79 1.12 -3.33
N ALA A 54 1.48 2.09 -4.18
CA ALA A 54 1.04 3.42 -3.77
C ALA A 54 -0.41 3.44 -3.29
N THR A 55 -1.23 2.47 -3.68
CA THR A 55 -2.67 2.44 -3.38
C THR A 55 -2.96 2.38 -1.89
N GLN A 56 -2.16 1.66 -1.10
CA GLN A 56 -2.35 1.55 0.34
C GLN A 56 -2.13 2.88 1.07
N GLY A 57 -1.24 3.73 0.58
CA GLY A 57 -1.09 5.10 1.09
C GLY A 57 -2.36 5.93 0.89
N ILE A 58 -3.01 5.75 -0.26
CA ILE A 58 -4.30 6.39 -0.56
C ILE A 58 -5.39 5.84 0.37
N TYR A 59 -5.43 4.54 0.61
CA TYR A 59 -6.39 3.94 1.55
C TYR A 59 -6.22 4.46 2.97
N GLY A 60 -4.98 4.61 3.44
CA GLY A 60 -4.69 5.22 4.73
C GLY A 60 -5.13 6.68 4.82
N PHE A 61 -4.95 7.44 3.74
CA PHE A 61 -5.43 8.82 3.65
C PHE A 61 -6.97 8.90 3.69
N VAL A 62 -7.66 8.03 2.95
CA VAL A 62 -9.13 7.96 2.96
C VAL A 62 -9.63 7.57 4.34
N ALA A 63 -9.03 6.57 4.98
CA ALA A 63 -9.37 6.17 6.34
C ALA A 63 -9.18 7.32 7.33
N PHE A 64 -8.03 8.03 7.27
CA PHE A 64 -7.78 9.22 8.08
C PHE A 64 -8.90 10.27 7.92
N PHE A 65 -9.26 10.57 6.68
CA PHE A 65 -10.26 11.59 6.38
C PHE A 65 -11.64 11.23 6.93
N MET A 66 -12.04 9.97 6.80
CA MET A 66 -13.35 9.49 7.30
C MET A 66 -13.38 9.40 8.82
N MET A 67 -12.35 8.85 9.43
CA MET A 67 -12.27 8.67 10.89
C MET A 67 -12.17 10.01 11.66
N ARG A 68 -11.64 11.06 11.00
CA ARG A 68 -11.51 12.39 11.60
C ARG A 68 -12.86 12.95 12.10
N ALA A 69 -13.96 12.60 11.45
CA ALA A 69 -15.29 13.09 11.84
C ALA A 69 -15.68 12.63 13.25
N ASN A 70 -15.27 11.42 13.65
CA ASN A 70 -15.70 10.76 14.89
C ASN A 70 -14.62 10.82 16.00
N VAL A 71 -13.52 11.56 15.79
CA VAL A 71 -12.39 11.58 16.73
C VAL A 71 -12.74 12.12 18.11
N LEU A 72 -13.70 13.04 18.19
CA LEU A 72 -14.15 13.63 19.45
C LEU A 72 -15.14 12.73 20.21
N GLU A 73 -15.92 11.92 19.48
CA GLU A 73 -16.96 11.07 20.05
C GLU A 73 -16.42 9.74 20.57
N SER A 74 -15.44 9.16 19.86
CA SER A 74 -14.90 7.84 20.15
C SER A 74 -13.38 7.75 20.03
N PRO A 75 -12.60 8.54 20.78
CA PRO A 75 -11.13 8.64 20.58
C PRO A 75 -10.40 7.31 20.72
N ALA A 76 -10.78 6.47 21.69
CA ALA A 76 -10.15 5.17 21.92
C ALA A 76 -10.39 4.19 20.75
N VAL A 77 -11.59 4.21 20.18
CA VAL A 77 -11.93 3.41 19.01
C VAL A 77 -11.12 3.88 17.81
N ILE A 78 -11.04 5.20 17.58
CA ILE A 78 -10.23 5.79 16.50
C ILE A 78 -8.77 5.42 16.63
N PHE A 79 -8.20 5.36 17.84
CA PHE A 79 -6.84 4.88 18.06
C PHE A 79 -6.67 3.41 17.62
N GLY A 80 -7.55 2.52 18.09
CA GLY A 80 -7.47 1.10 17.78
C GLY A 80 -7.62 0.82 16.28
N VAL A 81 -8.61 1.42 15.65
CA VAL A 81 -8.86 1.27 14.20
C VAL A 81 -7.73 1.89 13.39
N GLY A 82 -7.28 3.09 13.75
CA GLY A 82 -6.19 3.78 13.05
C GLY A 82 -4.88 2.99 13.06
N LEU A 83 -4.52 2.42 14.21
CA LEU A 83 -3.35 1.55 14.35
C LEU A 83 -3.51 0.27 13.48
N SER A 84 -4.67 -0.39 13.57
CA SER A 84 -4.93 -1.65 12.86
C SER A 84 -4.88 -1.45 11.34
N VAL A 85 -5.60 -0.46 10.82
CA VAL A 85 -5.66 -0.16 9.39
C VAL A 85 -4.30 0.31 8.88
N GLY A 86 -3.61 1.15 9.65
CA GLY A 86 -2.26 1.60 9.29
C GLY A 86 -1.28 0.44 9.13
N LEU A 87 -1.28 -0.51 10.07
CA LEU A 87 -0.43 -1.71 10.02
C LEU A 87 -0.77 -2.61 8.84
N VAL A 88 -2.06 -2.87 8.59
CA VAL A 88 -2.49 -3.69 7.44
C VAL A 88 -2.06 -3.04 6.13
N CYS A 89 -2.30 -1.74 5.94
CA CYS A 89 -1.88 -1.02 4.74
C CYS A 89 -0.35 -1.04 4.57
N MET A 90 0.40 -0.83 5.65
CA MET A 90 1.86 -0.84 5.62
C MET A 90 2.40 -2.20 5.14
N LEU A 91 1.96 -3.28 5.78
CA LEU A 91 2.43 -4.63 5.44
C LEU A 91 1.97 -5.05 4.04
N SER A 92 0.74 -4.75 3.68
CA SER A 92 0.20 -5.00 2.34
C SER A 92 1.03 -4.34 1.25
N ALA A 93 1.34 -3.05 1.38
CA ALA A 93 2.12 -2.30 0.40
C ALA A 93 3.54 -2.86 0.23
N ILE A 94 4.22 -3.18 1.34
CA ILE A 94 5.57 -3.76 1.29
C ILE A 94 5.54 -5.11 0.57
N ARG A 95 4.59 -5.98 0.90
CA ARG A 95 4.46 -7.30 0.27
C ARG A 95 4.08 -7.20 -1.21
N GLN A 96 3.19 -6.30 -1.55
CA GLN A 96 2.84 -6.02 -2.95
C GLN A 96 4.06 -5.52 -3.74
N GLY A 97 4.86 -4.63 -3.17
CA GLY A 97 6.10 -4.15 -3.79
C GLY A 97 7.09 -5.27 -4.08
N GLN A 98 7.22 -6.25 -3.17
CA GLN A 98 8.07 -7.43 -3.38
C GLN A 98 7.57 -8.31 -4.53
N VAL A 99 6.27 -8.56 -4.61
CA VAL A 99 5.64 -9.30 -5.72
C VAL A 99 5.88 -8.57 -7.04
N CYS A 100 5.64 -7.26 -7.07
CA CYS A 100 5.84 -6.44 -8.26
C CYS A 100 7.31 -6.44 -8.73
N ALA A 101 8.26 -6.34 -7.81
CA ALA A 101 9.69 -6.39 -8.13
C ALA A 101 10.07 -7.71 -8.80
N ASN A 102 9.59 -8.85 -8.28
CA ASN A 102 9.81 -10.15 -8.90
C ASN A 102 9.21 -10.23 -10.32
N GLY A 103 8.01 -9.69 -10.52
CA GLY A 103 7.38 -9.62 -11.83
C GLY A 103 8.18 -8.78 -12.83
N ILE A 104 8.69 -7.62 -12.39
CA ILE A 104 9.57 -6.75 -13.20
C ILE A 104 10.83 -7.50 -13.62
N VAL A 105 11.47 -8.21 -12.69
CA VAL A 105 12.65 -9.04 -13.01
C VAL A 105 12.30 -10.09 -14.06
N GLY A 106 11.18 -10.81 -13.92
CA GLY A 106 10.73 -11.79 -14.90
C GLY A 106 10.52 -11.20 -16.30
N VAL A 107 9.82 -10.06 -16.39
CA VAL A 107 9.63 -9.34 -17.68
C VAL A 107 10.98 -8.89 -18.27
N SER A 108 11.90 -8.41 -17.44
CA SER A 108 13.23 -7.97 -17.88
C SER A 108 14.10 -9.11 -18.44
N GLN A 109 13.80 -10.34 -18.03
CA GLN A 109 14.47 -11.57 -18.50
C GLN A 109 13.80 -12.20 -19.75
N GLY A 110 12.74 -11.58 -20.28
CA GLY A 110 12.08 -12.06 -21.49
C GLY A 110 10.77 -12.83 -21.25
N HIS A 111 10.36 -13.02 -20.00
CA HIS A 111 9.14 -13.73 -19.66
C HIS A 111 7.91 -12.80 -19.63
N ASP A 112 7.46 -12.33 -20.80
CA ASP A 112 6.42 -11.30 -20.91
C ASP A 112 5.08 -11.71 -20.28
N LYS A 113 4.74 -13.00 -20.26
CA LYS A 113 3.51 -13.52 -19.64
C LYS A 113 3.46 -13.29 -18.12
N VAL A 114 4.62 -13.16 -17.48
CA VAL A 114 4.72 -12.92 -16.04
C VAL A 114 4.10 -11.58 -15.64
N PHE A 115 4.02 -10.60 -16.52
CA PHE A 115 3.39 -9.31 -16.23
C PHE A 115 1.93 -9.47 -15.73
N VAL A 116 1.10 -10.18 -16.51
CA VAL A 116 -0.31 -10.39 -16.15
C VAL A 116 -0.45 -11.24 -14.87
N GLN A 117 0.39 -12.28 -14.75
CA GLN A 117 0.39 -13.11 -13.55
C GLN A 117 0.77 -12.30 -12.30
N THR A 118 1.75 -11.41 -12.44
CA THR A 118 2.17 -10.52 -11.34
C THR A 118 1.05 -9.58 -10.91
N LEU A 119 0.26 -9.03 -11.84
CA LEU A 119 -0.90 -8.21 -11.49
C LEU A 119 -1.89 -8.97 -10.59
N ILE A 120 -2.15 -10.23 -10.92
CA ILE A 120 -3.05 -11.08 -10.13
C ILE A 120 -2.47 -11.32 -8.73
N TYR A 121 -1.20 -11.73 -8.64
CA TYR A 121 -0.56 -12.00 -7.35
C TYR A 121 -0.36 -10.72 -6.52
N ALA A 122 -0.13 -9.59 -7.14
CA ALA A 122 -0.01 -8.30 -6.46
C ALA A 122 -1.35 -7.83 -5.86
N ALA A 123 -2.48 -8.20 -6.46
CA ALA A 123 -3.80 -7.89 -5.93
C ALA A 123 -4.12 -8.64 -4.63
N LEU A 124 -3.49 -9.78 -4.35
CA LEU A 124 -3.79 -10.57 -3.16
C LEU A 124 -3.43 -9.83 -1.86
N PRO A 125 -2.22 -9.30 -1.65
CA PRO A 125 -1.95 -8.50 -0.46
C PRO A 125 -2.77 -7.21 -0.42
N GLU A 126 -3.08 -6.58 -1.56
CA GLU A 126 -3.89 -5.37 -1.63
C GLU A 126 -5.32 -5.59 -1.10
N PHE A 127 -5.90 -6.75 -1.37
CA PHE A 127 -7.24 -7.10 -0.90
C PHE A 127 -7.38 -6.92 0.62
N TYR A 128 -6.38 -7.27 1.40
CA TYR A 128 -6.41 -7.10 2.85
C TYR A 128 -6.35 -5.63 3.29
N ALA A 129 -5.67 -4.79 2.55
CA ALA A 129 -5.70 -3.34 2.80
C ALA A 129 -7.07 -2.73 2.50
N ILE A 130 -7.75 -3.21 1.45
CA ILE A 130 -9.12 -2.81 1.14
C ILE A 130 -10.07 -3.24 2.27
N LEU A 131 -9.94 -4.46 2.78
CA LEU A 131 -10.74 -4.91 3.94
C LEU A 131 -10.47 -4.05 5.18
N GLY A 132 -9.23 -3.65 5.41
CA GLY A 132 -8.88 -2.71 6.48
C GLY A 132 -9.57 -1.37 6.32
N LEU A 133 -9.56 -0.79 5.11
CA LEU A 133 -10.25 0.45 4.79
C LEU A 133 -11.77 0.32 5.02
N VAL A 134 -12.39 -0.74 4.50
CA VAL A 134 -13.83 -0.98 4.69
C VAL A 134 -14.16 -1.07 6.18
N GLY A 135 -13.34 -1.77 6.98
CA GLY A 135 -13.50 -1.82 8.43
C GLY A 135 -13.44 -0.44 9.09
N ALA A 136 -12.55 0.44 8.62
CA ALA A 136 -12.46 1.82 9.12
C ALA A 136 -13.70 2.67 8.79
N LEU A 137 -14.38 2.38 7.68
CA LEU A 137 -15.59 3.11 7.28
C LEU A 137 -16.85 2.70 8.08
N MET A 138 -16.76 1.61 8.82
CA MET A 138 -17.87 1.10 9.63
C MET A 138 -17.85 1.64 11.07
N VAL A 139 -16.87 2.44 11.43
CA VAL A 139 -16.65 3.04 12.75
C VAL A 139 -16.83 4.55 12.69
#